data_68d586b00c3bef5b5b0bf6b57e534c25
#
_entry.id   68d586b00c3bef5b5b0bf6b57e534c25
#
_cell.length_a   1.000
_cell.length_b   1.000
_cell.length_c   1.000
_cell.angle_alpha   90.00
_cell.angle_beta   90.00
_cell.angle_gamma   90.00
#
_symmetry.space_group_name_H-M   'P 1'
#
loop_
_entity.id
_entity.type
_entity.pdbx_description
1 polymer ?
#
loop_
_entity_poly.entity_id
_entity_poly.type
_entity_poly.pdbx_seq_one_letter_code
_entity_poly.pdbx_strand_id
1 'polypeptide(L)'
;MENRILKPYSVLMSVYKGENTEYFRASMDSLCNQTHPASQIVLVCDGPLGDELDMIVSEYKDKLGDILDVVQLPENKGTAYCANIGLKSCKNEYIMKMDSDDVCKSNRAEKQMSYLTDKPYIDILGSYIEEFKSADNTVIGVRQTPTTHEEIVKFAKRRAPFNNQTLVYKKEYAEKIGGYSSDLIRCEDYDFMVRMLMAGAKSANIPEVLVRYRVDKNNLKRRRNWKNTKSFFAVRKKIYKMGFSGFWDYVLPCAGQLLLFITPSCITGLIYKLMLRK
;
A
#
# COMPACT_ATOMS: atom_id res chain seq x y z
N MET A 1 6.89 -33.27 -3.73
CA MET A 1 6.35 -31.91 -3.92
C MET A 1 6.70 -31.54 -5.36
N GLU A 2 5.69 -31.42 -6.23
CA GLU A 2 5.92 -30.94 -7.59
C GLU A 2 6.60 -29.58 -7.53
N ASN A 3 7.65 -29.42 -8.35
CA ASN A 3 8.38 -28.16 -8.48
C ASN A 3 7.47 -27.12 -9.13
N ARG A 4 6.66 -26.44 -8.32
CA ARG A 4 5.67 -25.48 -8.77
C ARG A 4 6.38 -24.20 -9.19
N ILE A 5 6.29 -23.85 -10.45
CA ILE A 5 6.85 -22.60 -10.98
C ILE A 5 5.90 -21.46 -10.61
N LEU A 6 6.34 -20.59 -9.70
CA LEU A 6 5.60 -19.37 -9.36
C LEU A 6 5.81 -18.31 -10.44
N LYS A 7 4.78 -17.50 -10.69
CA LYS A 7 4.86 -16.42 -11.68
C LYS A 7 5.84 -15.32 -11.25
N PRO A 8 6.59 -14.73 -12.18
CA PRO A 8 7.42 -13.57 -11.89
C PRO A 8 6.57 -12.35 -11.55
N TYR A 9 7.13 -11.43 -10.76
CA TYR A 9 6.47 -10.21 -10.33
C TYR A 9 7.44 -9.03 -10.29
N SER A 10 6.91 -7.81 -10.44
CA SER A 10 7.63 -6.57 -10.22
C SER A 10 7.24 -5.99 -8.87
N VAL A 11 8.22 -5.59 -8.06
CA VAL A 11 7.98 -4.74 -6.89
C VAL A 11 7.88 -3.30 -7.34
N LEU A 12 6.89 -2.56 -6.83
CA LEU A 12 6.74 -1.12 -7.04
C LEU A 12 6.87 -0.38 -5.71
N MET A 13 7.95 0.38 -5.57
CA MET A 13 8.27 1.18 -4.39
C MET A 13 8.59 2.61 -4.80
N SER A 14 8.31 3.56 -3.92
CA SER A 14 8.80 4.95 -4.06
C SER A 14 9.47 5.41 -2.77
N VAL A 15 10.50 6.23 -2.90
CA VAL A 15 11.23 6.85 -1.80
C VAL A 15 11.37 8.35 -2.05
N TYR A 16 11.38 9.16 -1.00
CA TYR A 16 11.52 10.61 -1.10
C TYR A 16 12.54 11.13 -0.05
N LYS A 17 13.00 12.35 -0.19
CA LYS A 17 14.03 12.98 0.65
C LYS A 17 13.78 12.89 2.17
N GLY A 18 12.51 12.85 2.60
CA GLY A 18 12.16 12.80 4.02
C GLY A 18 12.08 11.39 4.61
N GLU A 19 12.50 10.37 3.86
CA GLU A 19 12.52 8.99 4.35
C GLU A 19 13.65 8.78 5.34
N ASN A 20 13.41 7.90 6.34
CA ASN A 20 14.44 7.51 7.29
C ASN A 20 15.35 6.44 6.65
N THR A 21 16.65 6.66 6.65
CA THR A 21 17.65 5.81 6.01
C THR A 21 17.66 4.37 6.54
N GLU A 22 17.49 4.18 7.87
CA GLU A 22 17.42 2.85 8.49
C GLU A 22 16.14 2.11 8.09
N TYR A 23 15.00 2.83 7.98
CA TYR A 23 13.73 2.24 7.58
C TYR A 23 13.77 1.81 6.11
N PHE A 24 14.30 2.67 5.26
CA PHE A 24 14.48 2.37 3.84
C PHE A 24 15.40 1.17 3.64
N ARG A 25 16.52 1.11 4.35
CA ARG A 25 17.45 -0.04 4.31
C ARG A 25 16.75 -1.33 4.76
N ALA A 26 16.02 -1.31 5.88
CA ALA A 26 15.27 -2.46 6.37
C ALA A 26 14.18 -2.93 5.38
N SER A 27 13.53 -2.00 4.70
CA SER A 27 12.55 -2.29 3.65
C SER A 27 13.20 -3.00 2.46
N MET A 28 14.30 -2.46 1.94
CA MET A 28 15.06 -3.04 0.82
C MET A 28 15.64 -4.42 1.17
N ASP A 29 16.21 -4.58 2.37
CA ASP A 29 16.71 -5.89 2.85
C ASP A 29 15.57 -6.91 2.91
N SER A 30 14.38 -6.51 3.34
CA SER A 30 13.24 -7.42 3.40
C SER A 30 12.78 -7.90 2.02
N LEU A 31 12.95 -7.08 0.98
CA LEU A 31 12.70 -7.47 -0.41
C LEU A 31 13.78 -8.38 -0.96
N CYS A 32 15.05 -8.13 -0.62
CA CYS A 32 16.16 -8.98 -1.04
C CYS A 32 16.11 -10.39 -0.42
N ASN A 33 15.51 -10.51 0.77
CA ASN A 33 15.47 -11.77 1.54
C ASN A 33 14.15 -12.55 1.36
N GLN A 34 13.40 -12.33 0.25
CA GLN A 34 12.21 -13.11 -0.06
C GLN A 34 12.54 -14.53 -0.49
N THR A 35 11.80 -15.54 0.01
CA THR A 35 11.92 -16.94 -0.41
C THR A 35 11.57 -17.15 -1.89
N HIS A 36 10.72 -16.30 -2.47
CA HIS A 36 10.49 -16.17 -3.90
C HIS A 36 10.98 -14.79 -4.35
N PRO A 37 12.21 -14.69 -4.94
CA PRO A 37 12.81 -13.40 -5.29
C PRO A 37 12.00 -12.62 -6.34
N ALA A 38 12.01 -11.31 -6.25
CA ALA A 38 11.45 -10.44 -7.30
C ALA A 38 12.29 -10.60 -8.58
N SER A 39 11.61 -10.65 -9.72
CA SER A 39 12.28 -10.58 -11.03
C SER A 39 12.58 -9.14 -11.45
N GLN A 40 11.95 -8.16 -10.78
CA GLN A 40 12.19 -6.73 -10.97
C GLN A 40 11.77 -5.96 -9.71
N ILE A 41 12.57 -4.97 -9.33
CA ILE A 41 12.22 -3.96 -8.32
C ILE A 41 12.28 -2.60 -9.03
N VAL A 42 11.16 -1.91 -9.12
CA VAL A 42 11.08 -0.54 -9.64
C VAL A 42 11.04 0.40 -8.45
N LEU A 43 12.14 1.12 -8.25
CA LEU A 43 12.30 2.13 -7.21
C LEU A 43 12.19 3.52 -7.84
N VAL A 44 11.14 4.26 -7.50
CA VAL A 44 10.95 5.63 -7.95
C VAL A 44 11.43 6.60 -6.87
N CYS A 45 12.48 7.35 -7.17
CA CYS A 45 13.01 8.42 -6.33
C CYS A 45 12.22 9.70 -6.60
N ASP A 46 11.41 10.13 -5.64
CA ASP A 46 10.49 11.27 -5.75
C ASP A 46 11.20 12.61 -5.51
N GLY A 47 11.94 13.04 -6.53
CA GLY A 47 12.87 14.16 -6.50
C GLY A 47 14.26 13.80 -5.95
N PRO A 48 15.17 14.77 -5.82
CA PRO A 48 16.50 14.58 -5.23
C PRO A 48 16.38 14.04 -3.79
N LEU A 49 17.05 12.94 -3.49
CA LEU A 49 16.96 12.27 -2.17
C LEU A 49 17.94 12.85 -1.14
N GLY A 50 19.16 13.21 -1.59
CA GLY A 50 20.29 13.59 -0.77
C GLY A 50 21.26 12.44 -0.50
N ASP A 51 22.49 12.81 -0.13
CA ASP A 51 23.67 11.94 -0.15
C ASP A 51 23.45 10.57 0.53
N GLU A 52 22.85 10.55 1.73
CA GLU A 52 22.68 9.32 2.50
C GLU A 52 21.73 8.31 1.81
N LEU A 53 20.59 8.79 1.31
CA LEU A 53 19.64 7.92 0.60
C LEU A 53 20.16 7.53 -0.79
N ASP A 54 20.83 8.46 -1.48
CA ASP A 54 21.46 8.19 -2.79
C ASP A 54 22.56 7.12 -2.67
N MET A 55 23.35 7.14 -1.57
CA MET A 55 24.32 6.08 -1.27
C MET A 55 23.63 4.71 -1.08
N ILE A 56 22.54 4.66 -0.33
CA ILE A 56 21.79 3.41 -0.13
C ILE A 56 21.23 2.90 -1.46
N VAL A 57 20.66 3.78 -2.30
CA VAL A 57 20.17 3.38 -3.63
C VAL A 57 21.30 2.81 -4.48
N SER A 58 22.48 3.42 -4.47
CA SER A 58 23.67 2.93 -5.19
C SER A 58 24.12 1.55 -4.68
N GLU A 59 24.21 1.35 -3.36
CA GLU A 59 24.56 0.06 -2.76
C GLU A 59 23.61 -1.07 -3.22
N TYR A 60 22.30 -0.81 -3.22
CA TYR A 60 21.34 -1.82 -3.69
C TYR A 60 21.37 -2.00 -5.22
N LYS A 61 21.68 -0.94 -5.98
CA LYS A 61 21.86 -1.07 -7.43
C LYS A 61 23.06 -1.95 -7.75
N ASP A 62 24.16 -1.81 -7.04
CA ASP A 62 25.36 -2.67 -7.20
C ASP A 62 25.04 -4.12 -6.79
N LYS A 63 24.28 -4.32 -5.69
CA LYS A 63 23.90 -5.64 -5.18
C LYS A 63 22.93 -6.40 -6.09
N LEU A 64 21.94 -5.69 -6.67
CA LEU A 64 20.83 -6.30 -7.42
C LEU A 64 21.00 -6.23 -8.94
N GLY A 65 21.91 -5.40 -9.44
CA GLY A 65 22.17 -5.25 -10.87
C GLY A 65 20.91 -4.88 -11.66
N ASP A 66 20.59 -5.70 -12.66
CA ASP A 66 19.46 -5.49 -13.57
C ASP A 66 18.08 -5.76 -12.95
N ILE A 67 18.04 -6.35 -11.73
CA ILE A 67 16.79 -6.54 -11.00
C ILE A 67 16.24 -5.22 -10.46
N LEU A 68 17.13 -4.26 -10.09
CA LEU A 68 16.73 -2.96 -9.58
C LEU A 68 16.70 -1.90 -10.70
N ASP A 69 15.51 -1.49 -11.10
CA ASP A 69 15.29 -0.35 -11.99
C ASP A 69 15.05 0.92 -11.15
N VAL A 70 15.98 1.86 -11.16
CA VAL A 70 15.87 3.15 -10.45
C VAL A 70 15.33 4.20 -11.42
N VAL A 71 14.23 4.83 -11.04
CA VAL A 71 13.59 5.94 -11.78
C VAL A 71 13.74 7.22 -10.99
N GLN A 72 14.66 8.10 -11.40
CA GLN A 72 14.92 9.38 -10.74
C GLN A 72 14.00 10.46 -11.27
N LEU A 73 13.19 11.08 -10.42
CA LEU A 73 12.40 12.28 -10.78
C LEU A 73 13.21 13.56 -10.51
N PRO A 74 13.04 14.59 -11.32
CA PRO A 74 13.76 15.87 -11.13
C PRO A 74 13.26 16.66 -9.91
N GLU A 75 12.01 16.42 -9.47
CA GLU A 75 11.37 17.10 -8.36
C GLU A 75 10.32 16.21 -7.69
N ASN A 76 9.96 16.53 -6.44
CA ASN A 76 8.92 15.79 -5.70
C ASN A 76 7.53 16.04 -6.31
N LYS A 77 6.90 14.96 -6.78
CA LYS A 77 5.57 14.95 -7.41
C LYS A 77 4.51 14.23 -6.59
N GLY A 78 4.92 13.54 -5.52
CA GLY A 78 4.03 12.80 -4.61
C GLY A 78 3.72 11.37 -5.05
N THR A 79 3.16 10.62 -4.10
CA THR A 79 3.01 9.16 -4.15
C THR A 79 2.24 8.65 -5.37
N ALA A 80 1.12 9.30 -5.73
CA ALA A 80 0.31 8.89 -6.88
C ALA A 80 1.06 9.02 -8.21
N TYR A 81 1.81 10.11 -8.38
CA TYR A 81 2.62 10.32 -9.57
C TYR A 81 3.74 9.29 -9.67
N CYS A 82 4.47 9.06 -8.57
CA CYS A 82 5.51 8.03 -8.50
C CYS A 82 4.97 6.64 -8.82
N ALA A 83 3.81 6.29 -8.24
CA ALA A 83 3.18 5.01 -8.51
C ALA A 83 2.82 4.84 -10.00
N ASN A 84 2.35 5.90 -10.67
CA ASN A 84 2.03 5.85 -12.11
C ASN A 84 3.27 5.74 -12.99
N ILE A 85 4.35 6.46 -12.66
CA ILE A 85 5.61 6.34 -13.39
C ILE A 85 6.21 4.95 -13.20
N GLY A 86 6.26 4.47 -11.96
CA GLY A 86 6.80 3.15 -11.67
C GLY A 86 5.96 2.03 -12.29
N LEU A 87 4.62 2.16 -12.33
CA LEU A 87 3.73 1.20 -12.99
C LEU A 87 4.08 1.03 -14.48
N LYS A 88 4.41 2.13 -15.19
CA LYS A 88 4.84 2.08 -16.59
C LYS A 88 6.16 1.33 -16.75
N SER A 89 7.06 1.44 -15.79
CA SER A 89 8.38 0.77 -15.79
C SER A 89 8.32 -0.71 -15.39
N CYS A 90 7.24 -1.15 -14.72
CA CYS A 90 7.06 -2.55 -14.36
C CYS A 90 6.86 -3.42 -15.60
N LYS A 91 7.61 -4.54 -15.67
CA LYS A 91 7.64 -5.46 -16.84
C LYS A 91 6.72 -6.68 -16.68
N ASN A 92 6.41 -7.05 -15.43
CA ASN A 92 5.67 -8.28 -15.14
C ASN A 92 4.15 -8.05 -15.08
N GLU A 93 3.39 -9.15 -15.24
CA GLU A 93 1.93 -9.20 -15.12
C GLU A 93 1.49 -8.77 -13.71
N TYR A 94 2.21 -9.21 -12.67
CA TYR A 94 1.88 -8.93 -11.27
C TYR A 94 2.75 -7.84 -10.69
N ILE A 95 2.11 -6.85 -10.07
CA ILE A 95 2.76 -5.73 -9.39
C ILE A 95 2.55 -5.88 -7.88
N MET A 96 3.65 -5.99 -7.14
CA MET A 96 3.66 -6.04 -5.68
C MET A 96 4.01 -4.66 -5.13
N LYS A 97 3.05 -4.02 -4.44
CA LYS A 97 3.30 -2.74 -3.76
C LYS A 97 4.15 -2.94 -2.52
N MET A 98 5.05 -1.98 -2.28
CA MET A 98 5.80 -1.89 -1.04
C MET A 98 6.02 -0.43 -0.66
N ASP A 99 5.86 -0.11 0.61
CA ASP A 99 6.17 1.21 1.14
C ASP A 99 7.62 1.20 1.68
N SER A 100 8.33 2.33 1.56
CA SER A 100 9.78 2.43 1.85
C SER A 100 10.14 2.33 3.33
N ASP A 101 9.16 2.41 4.23
CA ASP A 101 9.33 2.38 5.69
C ASP A 101 8.82 1.10 6.36
N ASP A 102 8.21 0.17 5.59
CA ASP A 102 7.65 -1.08 6.07
C ASP A 102 8.60 -2.28 5.85
N VAL A 103 8.29 -3.43 6.44
CA VAL A 103 9.13 -4.65 6.35
C VAL A 103 8.29 -5.85 5.94
N CYS A 104 8.65 -6.51 4.84
CA CYS A 104 8.03 -7.77 4.41
C CYS A 104 8.44 -8.93 5.32
N LYS A 105 7.50 -9.87 5.58
CA LYS A 105 7.89 -11.21 6.02
C LYS A 105 8.62 -11.93 4.88
N SER A 106 9.62 -12.75 5.19
CA SER A 106 10.46 -13.41 4.18
C SER A 106 9.70 -14.29 3.18
N ASN A 107 8.56 -14.83 3.58
CA ASN A 107 7.70 -15.69 2.76
C ASN A 107 6.52 -14.94 2.11
N ARG A 108 6.49 -13.60 2.14
CA ARG A 108 5.38 -12.82 1.57
C ARG A 108 5.17 -13.12 0.09
N ALA A 109 6.22 -12.98 -0.69
CA ALA A 109 6.12 -13.15 -2.14
C ALA A 109 5.73 -14.58 -2.51
N GLU A 110 6.33 -15.57 -1.88
CA GLU A 110 6.00 -16.97 -2.10
C GLU A 110 4.50 -17.25 -1.83
N LYS A 111 3.99 -16.80 -0.68
CA LYS A 111 2.58 -17.02 -0.31
C LYS A 111 1.61 -16.31 -1.25
N GLN A 112 1.88 -15.04 -1.57
CA GLN A 112 1.00 -14.27 -2.46
C GLN A 112 1.04 -14.80 -3.89
N MET A 113 2.22 -15.11 -4.43
CA MET A 113 2.35 -15.63 -5.79
C MET A 113 1.83 -17.07 -5.90
N SER A 114 2.02 -17.91 -4.87
CA SER A 114 1.39 -19.23 -4.81
C SER A 114 -0.13 -19.13 -4.83
N TYR A 115 -0.72 -18.24 -4.01
CA TYR A 115 -2.17 -18.02 -3.99
C TYR A 115 -2.70 -17.58 -5.37
N LEU A 116 -2.02 -16.66 -6.06
CA LEU A 116 -2.41 -16.18 -7.38
C LEU A 116 -2.21 -17.24 -8.48
N THR A 117 -1.24 -18.13 -8.31
CA THR A 117 -1.04 -19.28 -9.22
C THR A 117 -2.17 -20.30 -9.07
N ASP A 118 -2.65 -20.55 -7.83
CA ASP A 118 -3.79 -21.45 -7.56
C ASP A 118 -5.13 -20.86 -7.99
N LYS A 119 -5.24 -19.52 -7.91
CA LYS A 119 -6.48 -18.79 -8.19
C LYS A 119 -6.22 -17.69 -9.22
N PRO A 120 -5.94 -18.05 -10.49
CA PRO A 120 -5.55 -17.11 -11.54
C PRO A 120 -6.65 -16.10 -11.92
N TYR A 121 -7.88 -16.35 -11.45
CA TYR A 121 -9.01 -15.43 -11.59
C TYR A 121 -8.98 -14.26 -10.58
N ILE A 122 -8.09 -14.29 -9.58
CA ILE A 122 -7.92 -13.17 -8.66
C ILE A 122 -7.00 -12.13 -9.31
N ASP A 123 -7.44 -10.88 -9.31
CA ASP A 123 -6.79 -9.76 -9.98
C ASP A 123 -6.15 -8.77 -8.98
N ILE A 124 -6.65 -8.72 -7.74
CA ILE A 124 -6.10 -7.93 -6.64
C ILE A 124 -6.12 -8.74 -5.34
N LEU A 125 -4.94 -8.84 -4.71
CA LEU A 125 -4.71 -9.63 -3.52
C LEU A 125 -4.01 -8.77 -2.46
N GLY A 126 -4.50 -8.82 -1.24
CA GLY A 126 -3.86 -8.23 -0.08
C GLY A 126 -3.56 -9.26 1.00
N SER A 127 -3.18 -8.77 2.18
CA SER A 127 -3.01 -9.58 3.38
C SER A 127 -3.22 -8.78 4.66
N TYR A 128 -3.17 -9.43 5.81
CA TYR A 128 -3.08 -8.75 7.09
C TYR A 128 -1.71 -8.11 7.28
N ILE A 129 -1.64 -7.14 8.18
CA ILE A 129 -0.41 -6.52 8.65
C ILE A 129 -0.30 -6.58 10.16
N GLU A 130 0.94 -6.61 10.62
CA GLU A 130 1.32 -6.44 12.02
C GLU A 130 1.80 -5.00 12.21
N GLU A 131 1.15 -4.24 13.09
CA GLU A 131 1.59 -2.90 13.44
C GLU A 131 2.66 -2.99 14.54
N PHE A 132 3.82 -2.35 14.33
CA PHE A 132 4.92 -2.33 15.31
C PHE A 132 5.47 -0.92 15.51
N LYS A 133 5.98 -0.65 16.72
CA LYS A 133 6.61 0.64 17.03
C LYS A 133 8.03 0.68 16.49
N SER A 134 8.41 1.81 15.89
CA SER A 134 9.77 2.04 15.39
C SER A 134 10.83 2.00 16.50
N ALA A 135 10.50 2.50 17.70
CA ALA A 135 11.48 2.72 18.76
C ALA A 135 12.01 1.44 19.42
N ASP A 136 11.17 0.41 19.55
CA ASP A 136 11.50 -0.80 20.33
C ASP A 136 11.04 -2.10 19.62
N ASN A 137 10.59 -2.00 18.38
CA ASN A 137 10.11 -3.13 17.58
C ASN A 137 8.89 -3.87 18.16
N THR A 138 8.26 -3.30 19.21
CA THR A 138 7.12 -3.90 19.91
C THR A 138 5.89 -3.97 19.00
N VAL A 139 5.31 -5.16 18.87
CA VAL A 139 4.03 -5.36 18.17
C VAL A 139 2.91 -4.74 18.99
N ILE A 140 2.10 -3.90 18.34
CA ILE A 140 0.99 -3.18 18.96
C ILE A 140 -0.38 -3.67 18.51
N GLY A 141 -0.44 -4.48 17.46
CA GLY A 141 -1.67 -5.09 16.98
C GLY A 141 -1.55 -5.68 15.59
N VAL A 142 -2.60 -6.41 15.20
CA VAL A 142 -2.77 -6.94 13.85
C VAL A 142 -3.96 -6.23 13.20
N ARG A 143 -3.77 -5.71 11.98
CA ARG A 143 -4.88 -5.16 11.20
C ARG A 143 -5.36 -6.20 10.21
N GLN A 144 -6.56 -6.70 10.48
CA GLN A 144 -7.27 -7.63 9.63
C GLN A 144 -8.12 -6.88 8.60
N THR A 145 -8.36 -7.52 7.46
CA THR A 145 -9.20 -7.04 6.37
C THR A 145 -10.11 -8.18 5.90
N PRO A 146 -11.28 -7.90 5.31
CA PRO A 146 -12.15 -8.94 4.76
C PRO A 146 -11.41 -9.82 3.76
N THR A 147 -11.73 -11.11 3.72
CA THR A 147 -10.98 -12.10 2.94
C THR A 147 -11.64 -12.51 1.63
N THR A 148 -12.95 -12.47 1.53
CA THR A 148 -13.70 -12.82 0.33
C THR A 148 -14.02 -11.61 -0.53
N HIS A 149 -14.24 -11.82 -1.83
CA HIS A 149 -14.56 -10.74 -2.76
C HIS A 149 -15.80 -9.95 -2.33
N GLU A 150 -16.86 -10.65 -1.94
CA GLU A 150 -18.14 -10.07 -1.56
C GLU A 150 -18.00 -9.19 -0.31
N GLU A 151 -17.28 -9.68 0.70
CA GLU A 151 -16.99 -8.92 1.93
C GLU A 151 -16.09 -7.70 1.63
N ILE A 152 -15.08 -7.86 0.76
CA ILE A 152 -14.18 -6.80 0.31
C ILE A 152 -14.98 -5.68 -0.37
N VAL A 153 -15.86 -6.01 -1.33
CA VAL A 153 -16.70 -5.04 -2.03
C VAL A 153 -17.64 -4.32 -1.06
N LYS A 154 -18.28 -5.05 -0.14
CA LYS A 154 -19.15 -4.46 0.90
C LYS A 154 -18.38 -3.51 1.81
N PHE A 155 -17.19 -3.91 2.26
CA PHE A 155 -16.34 -3.12 3.15
C PHE A 155 -15.78 -1.88 2.43
N ALA A 156 -15.43 -2.02 1.15
CA ALA A 156 -14.91 -0.95 0.30
C ALA A 156 -15.87 0.23 0.14
N LYS A 157 -17.17 0.04 0.35
CA LYS A 157 -18.14 1.15 0.35
C LYS A 157 -17.86 2.18 1.46
N ARG A 158 -17.22 1.77 2.57
CA ARG A 158 -17.01 2.62 3.76
C ARG A 158 -15.55 2.86 4.12
N ARG A 159 -14.61 2.01 3.70
CA ARG A 159 -13.18 2.17 4.03
C ARG A 159 -12.31 1.31 3.12
N ALA A 160 -10.99 1.61 3.08
CA ALA A 160 -10.04 0.84 2.29
C ALA A 160 -10.08 -0.65 2.66
N PRO A 161 -10.35 -1.55 1.68
CA PRO A 161 -10.56 -2.97 1.95
C PRO A 161 -9.26 -3.79 1.98
N PHE A 162 -8.14 -3.16 1.67
CA PHE A 162 -6.81 -3.75 1.70
C PHE A 162 -5.86 -2.86 2.51
N ASN A 163 -4.82 -3.46 3.04
CA ASN A 163 -3.66 -2.75 3.52
C ASN A 163 -2.75 -2.45 2.31
N ASN A 164 -2.58 -1.17 1.94
CA ASN A 164 -1.94 -0.74 0.69
C ASN A 164 -0.57 -1.41 0.43
N GLN A 165 0.28 -1.47 1.45
CA GLN A 165 1.63 -2.04 1.39
C GLN A 165 1.66 -3.56 1.19
N THR A 166 0.49 -4.23 1.25
CA THR A 166 0.39 -5.67 1.02
C THR A 166 -0.11 -6.03 -0.38
N LEU A 167 -0.52 -5.05 -1.16
CA LEU A 167 -1.17 -5.28 -2.45
C LEU A 167 -0.25 -6.01 -3.44
N VAL A 168 -0.83 -7.02 -4.08
CA VAL A 168 -0.38 -7.56 -5.37
C VAL A 168 -1.57 -7.48 -6.32
N TYR A 169 -1.35 -6.94 -7.51
CA TYR A 169 -2.42 -6.79 -8.49
C TYR A 169 -1.92 -7.02 -9.93
N LYS A 170 -2.84 -7.39 -10.82
CA LYS A 170 -2.53 -7.49 -12.24
C LYS A 170 -2.37 -6.09 -12.85
N LYS A 171 -1.27 -5.89 -13.56
CA LYS A 171 -0.92 -4.64 -14.22
C LYS A 171 -2.02 -4.15 -15.17
N GLU A 172 -2.62 -5.06 -15.94
CA GLU A 172 -3.68 -4.75 -16.90
C GLU A 172 -4.87 -3.99 -16.29
N TYR A 173 -5.31 -4.36 -15.08
CA TYR A 173 -6.40 -3.67 -14.39
C TYR A 173 -5.99 -2.26 -13.93
N ALA A 174 -4.75 -2.12 -13.46
CA ALA A 174 -4.23 -0.81 -13.09
C ALA A 174 -4.14 0.13 -14.30
N GLU A 175 -3.72 -0.38 -15.46
CA GLU A 175 -3.69 0.35 -16.71
C GLU A 175 -5.10 0.67 -17.23
N LYS A 176 -6.03 -0.30 -17.19
CA LYS A 176 -7.44 -0.14 -17.57
C LYS A 176 -8.13 1.00 -16.84
N ILE A 177 -7.81 1.21 -15.56
CA ILE A 177 -8.38 2.31 -14.76
C ILE A 177 -7.59 3.61 -14.85
N GLY A 178 -6.52 3.67 -15.65
CA GLY A 178 -5.66 4.85 -15.81
C GLY A 178 -4.71 5.10 -14.62
N GLY A 179 -4.39 4.07 -13.83
CA GLY A 179 -3.47 4.16 -12.70
C GLY A 179 -4.04 4.87 -11.47
N TYR A 180 -3.16 5.46 -10.66
CA TYR A 180 -3.51 6.22 -9.46
C TYR A 180 -3.97 7.64 -9.82
N SER A 181 -5.02 8.13 -9.15
CA SER A 181 -5.55 9.48 -9.38
C SER A 181 -4.60 10.55 -8.84
N SER A 182 -4.12 11.42 -9.72
CA SER A 182 -3.23 12.55 -9.36
C SER A 182 -3.96 13.76 -8.79
N ASP A 183 -5.29 13.80 -8.89
CA ASP A 183 -6.17 14.83 -8.32
C ASP A 183 -6.38 14.69 -6.80
N LEU A 184 -5.98 13.56 -6.23
CA LEU A 184 -6.06 13.28 -4.80
C LEU A 184 -4.69 13.47 -4.14
N ILE A 185 -4.61 14.39 -3.19
CA ILE A 185 -3.38 14.63 -2.41
C ILE A 185 -3.11 13.48 -1.44
N ARG A 186 -4.18 12.81 -0.98
CA ARG A 186 -4.18 11.65 -0.10
C ARG A 186 -5.37 10.76 -0.37
N CYS A 187 -5.32 9.51 0.09
CA CYS A 187 -6.33 8.47 -0.15
C CYS A 187 -6.40 8.03 -1.62
N GLU A 188 -5.33 8.27 -2.38
CA GLU A 188 -5.15 7.80 -3.75
C GLU A 188 -5.17 6.27 -3.84
N ASP A 189 -4.70 5.60 -2.78
CA ASP A 189 -4.73 4.15 -2.60
C ASP A 189 -6.16 3.62 -2.52
N TYR A 190 -7.01 4.26 -1.71
CA TYR A 190 -8.39 3.84 -1.57
C TYR A 190 -9.21 4.10 -2.86
N ASP A 191 -8.99 5.22 -3.54
CA ASP A 191 -9.58 5.49 -4.85
C ASP A 191 -9.16 4.44 -5.88
N PHE A 192 -7.88 4.10 -5.92
CA PHE A 192 -7.32 3.07 -6.80
C PHE A 192 -7.99 1.71 -6.56
N MET A 193 -8.05 1.25 -5.29
CA MET A 193 -8.69 -0.02 -4.91
C MET A 193 -10.15 -0.08 -5.35
N VAL A 194 -10.92 0.99 -5.11
CA VAL A 194 -12.33 1.05 -5.51
C VAL A 194 -12.49 1.03 -7.02
N ARG A 195 -11.69 1.79 -7.77
CA ARG A 195 -11.75 1.77 -9.25
C ARG A 195 -11.37 0.40 -9.84
N MET A 196 -10.41 -0.31 -9.24
CA MET A 196 -10.09 -1.69 -9.62
C MET A 196 -11.31 -2.62 -9.45
N LEU A 197 -12.00 -2.55 -8.29
CA LEU A 197 -13.21 -3.33 -8.02
C LEU A 197 -14.34 -2.96 -8.99
N MET A 198 -14.53 -1.69 -9.28
CA MET A 198 -15.54 -1.22 -10.26
C MET A 198 -15.23 -1.67 -11.69
N ALA A 199 -13.94 -1.81 -12.03
CA ALA A 199 -13.52 -2.34 -13.33
C ALA A 199 -13.71 -3.86 -13.46
N GLY A 200 -14.22 -4.51 -12.41
CA GLY A 200 -14.53 -5.94 -12.37
C GLY A 200 -13.41 -6.84 -11.81
N ALA A 201 -12.35 -6.22 -11.25
CA ALA A 201 -11.27 -7.00 -10.65
C ALA A 201 -11.77 -7.91 -9.51
N LYS A 202 -11.46 -9.20 -9.60
CA LYS A 202 -11.74 -10.17 -8.54
C LYS A 202 -10.69 -10.07 -7.45
N SER A 203 -11.13 -10.11 -6.19
CA SER A 203 -10.29 -9.74 -5.07
C SER A 203 -10.30 -10.76 -3.95
N ALA A 204 -9.20 -10.83 -3.20
CA ALA A 204 -9.07 -11.59 -1.96
C ALA A 204 -8.06 -10.93 -1.01
N ASN A 205 -8.11 -11.29 0.27
CA ASN A 205 -7.01 -11.08 1.21
C ASN A 205 -6.63 -12.43 1.85
N ILE A 206 -5.31 -12.67 1.95
CA ILE A 206 -4.78 -13.80 2.70
C ILE A 206 -4.92 -13.48 4.20
N PRO A 207 -5.55 -14.35 5.01
CA PRO A 207 -5.75 -14.13 6.45
C PRO A 207 -4.47 -14.39 7.27
N GLU A 208 -3.33 -13.89 6.78
CA GLU A 208 -2.02 -14.00 7.41
C GLU A 208 -1.28 -12.66 7.38
N VAL A 209 -0.44 -12.43 8.37
CA VAL A 209 0.44 -11.26 8.43
C VAL A 209 1.63 -11.48 7.50
N LEU A 210 1.68 -10.73 6.41
CA LEU A 210 2.77 -10.80 5.43
C LEU A 210 3.63 -9.53 5.38
N VAL A 211 3.18 -8.45 6.00
CA VAL A 211 3.93 -7.19 6.14
C VAL A 211 3.84 -6.68 7.57
N ARG A 212 4.96 -6.18 8.07
CA ARG A 212 5.07 -5.43 9.31
C ARG A 212 4.98 -3.94 8.97
N TYR A 213 3.92 -3.30 9.47
CA TYR A 213 3.65 -1.87 9.28
C TYR A 213 4.24 -1.05 10.41
N ARG A 214 5.10 -0.11 10.05
CA ARG A 214 5.79 0.75 11.01
C ARG A 214 4.88 1.87 11.51
N VAL A 215 4.79 2.03 12.83
CA VAL A 215 3.97 3.08 13.47
C VAL A 215 4.87 4.02 14.25
N ASP A 216 4.96 5.26 13.76
CA ASP A 216 5.63 6.35 14.43
C ASP A 216 4.68 7.17 15.32
N LYS A 217 5.24 7.84 16.33
CA LYS A 217 4.51 8.80 17.21
C LYS A 217 3.77 9.89 16.41
N ASN A 218 4.26 10.21 15.21
CA ASN A 218 3.68 11.25 14.35
C ASN A 218 2.50 10.78 13.48
N ASN A 219 2.27 9.47 13.35
CA ASN A 219 1.21 8.93 12.49
C ASN A 219 -0.20 9.40 12.89
N LEU A 220 -0.49 9.49 14.19
CA LEU A 220 -1.77 10.01 14.69
C LEU A 220 -1.92 11.51 14.43
N LYS A 221 -0.85 12.29 14.59
CA LYS A 221 -0.88 13.74 14.29
C LYS A 221 -1.10 14.01 12.80
N ARG A 222 -0.45 13.22 11.91
CA ARG A 222 -0.64 13.32 10.44
C ARG A 222 -2.08 13.08 10.04
N ARG A 223 -2.80 12.14 10.67
CA ARG A 223 -4.21 11.80 10.34
C ARG A 223 -5.21 12.87 10.78
N ARG A 224 -4.87 13.73 11.72
CA ARG A 224 -5.76 14.76 12.31
C ARG A 224 -5.62 16.14 11.69
N ASN A 225 -4.86 16.33 10.63
CA ASN A 225 -4.77 17.64 10.00
C ASN A 225 -5.92 17.87 9.01
N TRP A 226 -6.27 19.16 8.80
CA TRP A 226 -7.35 19.57 7.91
C TRP A 226 -7.15 19.14 6.46
N LYS A 227 -5.90 19.09 5.99
CA LYS A 227 -5.54 18.63 4.64
C LYS A 227 -5.95 17.18 4.41
N ASN A 228 -5.70 16.30 5.40
CA ASN A 228 -6.10 14.90 5.34
C ASN A 228 -7.62 14.72 5.41
N THR A 229 -8.29 15.51 6.27
CA THR A 229 -9.76 15.49 6.39
C THR A 229 -10.42 15.93 5.08
N LYS A 230 -9.92 16.99 4.42
CA LYS A 230 -10.39 17.38 3.08
C LYS A 230 -10.20 16.28 2.04
N SER A 231 -9.04 15.64 1.99
CA SER A 231 -8.77 14.55 1.05
C SER A 231 -9.68 13.35 1.30
N PHE A 232 -9.93 13.03 2.58
CA PHE A 232 -10.89 11.98 2.94
C PHE A 232 -12.30 12.29 2.42
N PHE A 233 -12.79 13.54 2.58
CA PHE A 233 -14.09 13.93 2.05
C PHE A 233 -14.12 13.92 0.53
N ALA A 234 -13.05 14.36 -0.12
CA ALA A 234 -12.93 14.39 -1.58
C ALA A 234 -13.04 12.98 -2.18
N VAL A 235 -12.27 12.02 -1.66
CA VAL A 235 -12.32 10.63 -2.14
C VAL A 235 -13.67 10.00 -1.88
N ARG A 236 -14.29 10.24 -0.72
CA ARG A 236 -15.63 9.75 -0.41
C ARG A 236 -16.70 10.28 -1.35
N LYS A 237 -16.65 11.60 -1.62
CA LYS A 237 -17.55 12.24 -2.59
C LYS A 237 -17.36 11.66 -3.99
N LYS A 238 -16.11 11.41 -4.40
CA LYS A 238 -15.77 10.79 -5.69
C LYS A 238 -16.38 9.40 -5.80
N ILE A 239 -16.16 8.53 -4.80
CA ILE A 239 -16.70 7.16 -4.75
C ILE A 239 -18.23 7.13 -4.77
N TYR A 240 -18.88 8.05 -4.04
CA TYR A 240 -20.33 8.19 -4.07
C TYR A 240 -20.83 8.63 -5.45
N LYS A 241 -20.19 9.64 -6.07
CA LYS A 241 -20.55 10.12 -7.41
C LYS A 241 -20.35 9.06 -8.51
N MET A 242 -19.39 8.15 -8.34
CA MET A 242 -19.19 7.00 -9.23
C MET A 242 -20.27 5.90 -9.06
N GLY A 243 -21.19 6.04 -8.08
CA GLY A 243 -22.26 5.07 -7.83
C GLY A 243 -21.81 3.81 -7.08
N PHE A 244 -20.56 3.74 -6.59
CA PHE A 244 -20.05 2.56 -5.87
C PHE A 244 -20.61 2.46 -4.45
N SER A 245 -20.82 3.57 -3.76
CA SER A 245 -21.35 3.63 -2.38
C SER A 245 -22.69 4.32 -2.33
N GLY A 246 -23.56 3.88 -1.39
CA GLY A 246 -24.83 4.55 -1.10
C GLY A 246 -24.65 5.84 -0.27
N PHE A 247 -25.75 6.60 -0.12
CA PHE A 247 -25.75 7.85 0.66
C PHE A 247 -25.24 7.67 2.10
N TRP A 248 -25.70 6.66 2.81
CA TRP A 248 -25.26 6.39 4.18
C TRP A 248 -23.81 5.88 4.26
N ASP A 249 -23.33 5.17 3.23
CA ASP A 249 -21.92 4.75 3.13
C ASP A 249 -20.98 5.93 2.90
N TYR A 250 -21.49 7.03 2.34
CA TYR A 250 -20.78 8.30 2.20
C TYR A 250 -20.83 9.14 3.49
N VAL A 251 -22.04 9.36 4.05
CA VAL A 251 -22.25 10.31 5.15
C VAL A 251 -21.65 9.80 6.46
N LEU A 252 -21.87 8.54 6.83
CA LEU A 252 -21.40 8.00 8.12
C LEU A 252 -19.89 8.06 8.32
N PRO A 253 -19.03 7.64 7.35
CA PRO A 253 -17.58 7.79 7.50
C PRO A 253 -17.13 9.26 7.51
N CYS A 254 -17.82 10.15 6.76
CA CYS A 254 -17.51 11.58 6.78
C CYS A 254 -17.82 12.22 8.14
N ALA A 255 -18.95 11.87 8.76
CA ALA A 255 -19.30 12.31 10.11
C ALA A 255 -18.32 11.77 11.15
N GLY A 256 -17.92 10.48 11.04
CA GLY A 256 -16.89 9.89 11.89
C GLY A 256 -15.53 10.58 11.77
N GLN A 257 -15.10 10.93 10.56
CA GLN A 257 -13.85 11.67 10.33
C GLN A 257 -13.91 13.09 10.92
N LEU A 258 -15.05 13.76 10.81
CA LEU A 258 -15.25 15.09 11.41
C LEU A 258 -15.20 14.99 12.94
N LEU A 259 -15.86 14.00 13.52
CA LEU A 259 -15.82 13.74 14.96
C LEU A 259 -14.39 13.51 15.44
N LEU A 260 -13.62 12.68 14.75
CA LEU A 260 -12.19 12.44 15.05
C LEU A 260 -11.35 13.71 14.95
N PHE A 261 -11.66 14.60 13.99
CA PHE A 261 -10.95 15.87 13.83
C PHE A 261 -11.18 16.82 15.01
N ILE A 262 -12.42 16.92 15.54
CA ILE A 262 -12.80 17.81 16.66
C ILE A 262 -12.46 17.20 18.03
N THR A 263 -12.36 15.88 18.14
CA THR A 263 -12.11 15.19 19.44
C THR A 263 -10.67 15.43 19.94
N PRO A 264 -10.47 15.77 21.23
CA PRO A 264 -9.13 15.91 21.81
C PRO A 264 -8.29 14.64 21.70
N SER A 265 -6.95 14.81 21.63
CA SER A 265 -6.01 13.68 21.38
C SER A 265 -6.01 12.59 22.46
N CYS A 266 -6.35 12.94 23.69
CA CYS A 266 -6.47 11.97 24.80
C CYS A 266 -7.59 10.94 24.58
N ILE A 267 -8.70 11.35 23.96
CA ILE A 267 -9.87 10.49 23.67
C ILE A 267 -9.69 9.74 22.35
N THR A 268 -9.01 10.35 21.38
CA THR A 268 -8.82 9.76 20.04
C THR A 268 -8.05 8.44 20.10
N GLY A 269 -7.07 8.31 21.01
CA GLY A 269 -6.32 7.07 21.21
C GLY A 269 -7.20 5.90 21.67
N LEU A 270 -8.19 6.17 22.53
CA LEU A 270 -9.13 5.18 23.02
C LEU A 270 -10.11 4.76 21.91
N ILE A 271 -10.67 5.72 21.17
CA ILE A 271 -11.57 5.46 20.03
C ILE A 271 -10.85 4.64 18.95
N TYR A 272 -9.61 4.97 18.66
CA TYR A 272 -8.80 4.26 17.67
C TYR A 272 -8.56 2.80 18.07
N LYS A 273 -8.29 2.55 19.36
CA LYS A 273 -8.15 1.19 19.92
C LYS A 273 -9.44 0.37 19.79
N LEU A 274 -10.57 1.00 20.05
CA LEU A 274 -11.89 0.31 20.06
C LEU A 274 -12.45 0.07 18.65
N MET A 275 -12.21 0.98 17.70
CA MET A 275 -12.82 0.93 16.36
C MET A 275 -11.96 0.29 15.27
N LEU A 276 -10.64 0.26 15.43
CA LEU A 276 -9.70 -0.15 14.38
C LEU A 276 -8.84 -1.36 14.74
N ARG A 277 -8.85 -1.76 15.99
CA ARG A 277 -8.14 -2.95 16.48
C ARG A 277 -9.18 -3.92 17.05
N LYS A 278 -9.52 -4.89 16.26
CA LYS A 278 -10.06 -6.16 16.75
C LYS A 278 -8.98 -7.19 16.72
#